data_53f9d481ec239adccaef6bd1d5de8be0
#
_entry.id   53f9d481ec239adccaef6bd1d5de8be0
#
_cell.length_a   1.000
_cell.length_b   1.000
_cell.length_c   1.000
_cell.angle_alpha   90.00
_cell.angle_beta   90.00
_cell.angle_gamma   90.00
#
_symmetry.space_group_name_H-M   'P 1'
#
loop_
_entity.id
_entity.type
_entity.pdbx_description
1 polymer ?
#
loop_
_entity_poly.entity_id
_entity_poly.type
_entity_poly.pdbx_seq_one_letter_code
_entity_poly.pdbx_strand_id
1 'polypeptide(L)'
;MAITVNLYYKGTNGNAKKFMEEREKSGTAAAIRAEKGNLRYDYFFPANDPETVLLIDSWENQEAIDVHHASPMMETLAELREKYDLHMTVERYVSDDSEVDSEFIRK
;
A
#
# COMPACT_ATOMS: atom_id res chain seq x y z
N MET A 1 -3.29 -18.56 -0.48
CA MET A 1 -3.60 -17.53 0.53
C MET A 1 -3.05 -16.19 0.11
N ALA A 2 -3.88 -15.19 0.12
CA ALA A 2 -3.43 -13.83 -0.18
C ALA A 2 -2.67 -13.24 1.02
N ILE A 3 -1.72 -12.37 0.72
CA ILE A 3 -0.93 -11.68 1.72
C ILE A 3 -1.24 -10.19 1.60
N THR A 4 -1.64 -9.57 2.71
CA THR A 4 -1.93 -8.15 2.76
C THR A 4 -0.89 -7.45 3.61
N VAL A 5 -0.32 -6.39 3.07
CA VAL A 5 0.65 -5.55 3.76
C VAL A 5 0.03 -4.17 3.93
N ASN A 6 -0.05 -3.71 5.16
CA ASN A 6 -0.48 -2.36 5.47
C ASN A 6 0.75 -1.51 5.75
N LEU A 7 0.95 -0.50 4.91
CA LEU A 7 2.09 0.40 5.04
C LEU A 7 1.57 1.78 5.45
N TYR A 8 2.01 2.23 6.63
CA TYR A 8 1.66 3.55 7.13
C TYR A 8 2.85 4.48 6.88
N TYR A 9 2.66 5.45 6.00
CA TYR A 9 3.67 6.48 5.73
C TYR A 9 3.30 7.74 6.47
N LYS A 10 4.15 8.15 7.39
CA LYS A 10 3.93 9.34 8.21
C LYS A 10 4.95 10.42 7.89
N GLY A 11 4.46 11.63 7.71
CA GLY A 11 5.30 12.79 7.43
C GLY A 11 4.80 14.02 8.16
N THR A 12 5.17 15.19 7.65
CA THR A 12 4.76 16.49 8.17
C THR A 12 4.39 17.40 7.00
N ASN A 13 3.68 18.48 7.29
CA ASN A 13 3.35 19.52 6.31
C ASN A 13 2.64 19.01 5.04
N GLY A 14 1.80 18.00 5.18
CA GLY A 14 1.05 17.43 4.07
C GLY A 14 1.88 16.55 3.14
N ASN A 15 3.08 16.16 3.54
CA ASN A 15 3.99 15.41 2.69
C ASN A 15 3.49 14.01 2.33
N ALA A 16 2.75 13.36 3.25
CA ALA A 16 2.17 12.05 2.95
C ALA A 16 1.19 12.13 1.78
N LYS A 17 0.35 13.16 1.77
CA LYS A 17 -0.59 13.40 0.67
C LYS A 17 0.14 13.71 -0.64
N LYS A 18 1.17 14.54 -0.58
CA LYS A 18 1.98 14.88 -1.76
C LYS A 18 2.65 13.65 -2.36
N PHE A 19 3.17 12.78 -1.51
CA PHE A 19 3.77 11.51 -1.91
C PHE A 19 2.75 10.64 -2.66
N MET A 20 1.57 10.47 -2.09
CA MET A 20 0.52 9.68 -2.71
C MET A 20 0.11 10.27 -4.07
N GLU A 21 -0.09 11.60 -4.12
CA GLU A 21 -0.47 12.27 -5.35
C GLU A 21 0.57 12.13 -6.45
N GLU A 22 1.86 12.25 -6.11
CA GLU A 22 2.93 12.09 -7.08
C GLU A 22 3.00 10.67 -7.63
N ARG A 23 2.78 9.67 -6.77
CA ARG A 23 2.77 8.27 -7.21
C ARG A 23 1.62 7.99 -8.16
N GLU A 24 0.47 8.57 -7.91
CA GLU A 24 -0.69 8.43 -8.82
C GLU A 24 -0.44 9.14 -10.14
N LYS A 25 0.01 10.39 -10.09
CA LYS A 25 0.24 11.20 -11.29
C LYS A 25 1.35 10.66 -12.18
N SER A 26 2.40 10.10 -11.60
CA SER A 26 3.54 9.57 -12.36
C SER A 26 3.23 8.24 -13.04
N GLY A 27 2.10 7.61 -12.71
CA GLY A 27 1.76 6.29 -13.23
C GLY A 27 2.40 5.14 -12.47
N THR A 28 3.20 5.43 -11.43
CA THR A 28 3.86 4.38 -10.65
C THR A 28 2.86 3.46 -9.96
N ALA A 29 1.84 4.05 -9.32
CA ALA A 29 0.82 3.24 -8.65
C ALA A 29 0.04 2.38 -9.65
N ALA A 30 -0.29 2.94 -10.82
CA ALA A 30 -0.98 2.18 -11.87
C ALA A 30 -0.13 1.01 -12.38
N ALA A 31 1.18 1.22 -12.53
CA ALA A 31 2.11 0.18 -12.96
C ALA A 31 2.18 -0.95 -11.93
N ILE A 32 2.15 -0.63 -10.64
CA ILE A 32 2.16 -1.63 -9.58
C ILE A 32 0.85 -2.43 -9.60
N ARG A 33 -0.28 -1.76 -9.78
CA ARG A 33 -1.58 -2.42 -9.86
C ARG A 33 -1.66 -3.39 -11.05
N ALA A 34 -0.88 -3.14 -12.08
CA ALA A 34 -0.82 -4.00 -13.26
C ALA A 34 0.15 -5.17 -13.11
N GLU A 35 0.94 -5.24 -12.05
CA GLU A 35 1.86 -6.34 -11.82
C GLU A 35 1.10 -7.63 -11.57
N LYS A 36 1.64 -8.75 -12.08
CA LYS A 36 1.04 -10.06 -11.89
C LYS A 36 0.95 -10.39 -10.41
N GLY A 37 -0.23 -10.80 -9.98
CA GLY A 37 -0.46 -11.19 -8.59
C GLY A 37 -0.85 -10.06 -7.67
N ASN A 38 -0.85 -8.81 -8.15
CA ASN A 38 -1.36 -7.71 -7.34
C ASN A 38 -2.89 -7.78 -7.26
N LEU A 39 -3.42 -7.81 -6.04
CA LEU A 39 -4.86 -7.89 -5.79
C LEU A 39 -5.43 -6.56 -5.35
N ARG A 40 -4.62 -5.72 -4.72
CA ARG A 40 -5.07 -4.44 -4.20
C ARG A 40 -3.88 -3.53 -3.99
N TYR A 41 -4.06 -2.25 -4.30
CA TYR A 41 -3.05 -1.22 -4.08
C TYR A 41 -3.78 0.11 -3.94
N ASP A 42 -4.28 0.39 -2.74
CA ASP A 42 -5.16 1.53 -2.48
C ASP A 42 -4.67 2.36 -1.31
N TYR A 43 -4.87 3.66 -1.42
CA TYR A 43 -4.49 4.62 -0.38
C TYR A 43 -5.69 5.07 0.44
N PHE A 44 -5.44 5.27 1.73
CA PHE A 44 -6.43 5.75 2.68
C PHE A 44 -5.78 6.73 3.64
N PHE A 45 -6.56 7.64 4.18
CA PHE A 45 -6.09 8.51 5.24
C PHE A 45 -6.81 8.14 6.53
N PRO A 46 -6.08 7.92 7.65
CA PRO A 46 -6.74 7.73 8.94
C PRO A 46 -7.60 8.96 9.25
N ALA A 47 -8.81 8.73 9.75
CA ALA A 47 -9.80 9.80 9.92
C ALA A 47 -9.31 10.95 10.80
N ASN A 48 -8.44 10.66 11.75
CA ASN A 48 -7.95 11.65 12.71
C ASN A 48 -6.46 11.95 12.57
N ASP A 49 -5.84 11.57 11.43
CA ASP A 49 -4.43 11.84 11.19
C ASP A 49 -4.17 12.16 9.70
N PRO A 50 -4.26 13.45 9.33
CA PRO A 50 -4.04 13.86 7.94
C PRO A 50 -2.56 13.81 7.50
N GLU A 51 -1.65 13.59 8.44
CA GLU A 51 -0.21 13.53 8.16
C GLU A 51 0.27 12.11 7.85
N THR A 52 -0.64 11.15 7.86
CA THR A 52 -0.35 9.74 7.56
C THR A 52 -1.16 9.30 6.34
N VAL A 53 -0.54 8.54 5.45
CA VAL A 53 -1.26 7.81 4.42
C VAL A 53 -1.08 6.31 4.66
N LEU A 54 -2.18 5.58 4.63
CA LEU A 54 -2.17 4.12 4.71
C LEU A 54 -2.27 3.56 3.30
N LEU A 55 -1.32 2.71 2.94
CA LEU A 55 -1.40 1.94 1.71
C LEU A 55 -1.76 0.51 2.08
N ILE A 56 -2.85 0.01 1.53
CA ILE A 56 -3.21 -1.40 1.63
C ILE A 56 -2.76 -2.08 0.35
N ASP A 57 -1.83 -3.00 0.48
CA ASP A 57 -1.11 -3.62 -0.61
C ASP A 57 -1.28 -5.14 -0.49
N SER A 58 -2.04 -5.77 -1.39
CA SER A 58 -2.36 -7.19 -1.32
C SER A 58 -1.87 -7.94 -2.54
N TRP A 59 -1.35 -9.14 -2.33
CA TRP A 59 -0.75 -9.98 -3.36
C TRP A 59 -1.23 -11.42 -3.23
N GLU A 60 -1.26 -12.14 -4.34
CA GLU A 60 -1.70 -13.53 -4.36
C GLU A 60 -0.84 -14.44 -3.49
N ASN A 61 0.48 -14.18 -3.44
CA ASN A 61 1.44 -15.03 -2.74
C ASN A 61 2.77 -14.31 -2.54
N GLN A 62 3.69 -14.94 -1.84
CA GLN A 62 5.01 -14.39 -1.58
C GLN A 62 5.83 -14.20 -2.85
N GLU A 63 5.69 -15.10 -3.82
CA GLU A 63 6.42 -14.98 -5.08
C GLU A 63 6.08 -13.66 -5.80
N ALA A 64 4.82 -13.28 -5.82
CA ALA A 64 4.38 -12.01 -6.42
C ALA A 64 5.02 -10.81 -5.70
N ILE A 65 5.10 -10.87 -4.38
CA ILE A 65 5.77 -9.84 -3.58
C ILE A 65 7.26 -9.77 -3.92
N ASP A 66 7.91 -10.92 -4.03
CA ASP A 66 9.34 -10.97 -4.34
C ASP A 66 9.66 -10.38 -5.72
N VAL A 67 8.83 -10.67 -6.71
CA VAL A 67 8.95 -10.09 -8.05
C VAL A 67 8.77 -8.59 -7.99
N HIS A 68 7.78 -8.11 -7.23
CA HIS A 68 7.54 -6.68 -7.02
C HIS A 68 8.75 -6.01 -6.39
N HIS A 69 9.31 -6.60 -5.33
CA HIS A 69 10.48 -6.03 -4.64
C HIS A 69 11.73 -6.03 -5.50
N ALA A 70 11.82 -6.88 -6.51
CA ALA A 70 12.94 -6.91 -7.44
C ALA A 70 12.76 -5.91 -8.60
N SER A 71 11.60 -5.25 -8.67
CA SER A 71 11.30 -4.33 -9.78
C SER A 71 12.07 -3.02 -9.65
N PRO A 72 12.43 -2.37 -10.78
CA PRO A 72 13.08 -1.06 -10.74
C PRO A 72 12.23 0.03 -10.05
N MET A 73 10.93 -0.14 -9.97
CA MET A 73 10.03 0.81 -9.32
C MET A 73 10.34 0.98 -7.83
N MET A 74 10.96 -0.02 -7.19
CA MET A 74 11.31 0.07 -5.77
C MET A 74 12.31 1.19 -5.49
N GLU A 75 13.21 1.45 -6.43
CA GLU A 75 14.15 2.55 -6.32
C GLU A 75 13.42 3.90 -6.37
N THR A 76 12.48 4.04 -7.30
CA THR A 76 11.64 5.24 -7.40
C THR A 76 10.87 5.48 -6.11
N LEU A 77 10.31 4.43 -5.52
CA LEU A 77 9.56 4.54 -4.27
C LEU A 77 10.45 4.97 -3.12
N ALA A 78 11.67 4.43 -3.05
CA ALA A 78 12.63 4.82 -2.01
C ALA A 78 13.02 6.28 -2.15
N GLU A 79 13.25 6.75 -3.37
CA GLU A 79 13.57 8.15 -3.64
C GLU A 79 12.44 9.08 -3.21
N LEU A 80 11.19 8.71 -3.48
CA LEU A 80 10.04 9.53 -3.10
C LEU A 80 9.86 9.58 -1.59
N ARG A 81 10.08 8.46 -0.87
CA ARG A 81 10.02 8.46 0.59
C ARG A 81 11.06 9.40 1.18
N GLU A 82 12.26 9.40 0.62
CA GLU A 82 13.33 10.29 1.03
C GLU A 82 12.97 11.75 0.75
N LYS A 83 12.49 12.02 -0.47
CA LYS A 83 12.10 13.37 -0.91
C LYS A 83 11.09 14.02 0.04
N TYR A 84 10.13 13.24 0.51
CA TYR A 84 9.06 13.74 1.38
C TYR A 84 9.30 13.48 2.86
N ASP A 85 10.48 12.96 3.20
CA ASP A 85 10.87 12.64 4.58
C ASP A 85 9.80 11.84 5.30
N LEU A 86 9.42 10.72 4.70
CA LEU A 86 8.39 9.85 5.27
C LEU A 86 9.00 8.71 6.05
N HIS A 87 8.40 8.45 7.20
CA HIS A 87 8.72 7.32 8.05
C HIS A 87 7.59 6.30 7.94
N MET A 88 7.91 5.02 7.93
CA MET A 88 6.89 4.02 7.73
C MET A 88 6.90 2.92 8.78
N THR A 89 5.70 2.42 9.09
CA THR A 89 5.49 1.20 9.84
C THR A 89 4.74 0.23 8.94
N VAL A 90 4.97 -1.06 9.15
CA VAL A 90 4.44 -2.10 8.30
C VAL A 90 3.78 -3.18 9.14
N GLU A 91 2.59 -3.59 8.72
CA GLU A 91 1.88 -4.74 9.28
C GLU A 91 1.62 -5.71 8.16
N ARG A 92 1.75 -6.99 8.43
CA ARG A 92 1.57 -8.02 7.41
C ARG A 92 0.60 -9.07 7.90
N TYR A 93 -0.38 -9.38 7.05
CA TYR A 93 -1.46 -10.31 7.37
C TYR A 93 -1.63 -11.33 6.25
N VAL A 94 -2.14 -12.50 6.62
CA VAL A 94 -2.53 -13.54 5.65
C VAL A 94 -4.05 -13.57 5.65
N SER A 95 -4.65 -13.74 4.47
CA SER A 95 -6.10 -13.82 4.38
C SER A 95 -6.63 -15.04 5.14
N ASP A 96 -7.72 -14.82 5.86
CA ASP A 96 -8.51 -15.89 6.48
C ASP A 96 -9.67 -16.19 5.53
N ASP A 97 -9.64 -17.37 4.92
CA ASP A 97 -10.65 -17.78 3.93
C ASP A 97 -11.85 -18.47 4.56
N SER A 98 -11.99 -18.39 5.89
CA SER A 98 -13.16 -18.88 6.61
C SER A 98 -14.41 -18.09 6.23
N GLU A 99 -15.57 -18.70 6.44
CA GLU A 99 -16.83 -18.00 6.24
C GLU A 99 -16.95 -16.83 7.22
N VAL A 100 -17.42 -15.69 6.72
CA VAL A 100 -17.69 -14.53 7.57
C VAL A 100 -19.00 -14.75 8.32
N ASP A 101 -19.11 -14.13 9.49
CA ASP A 101 -20.33 -14.17 10.31
C ASP A 101 -21.40 -13.27 9.65
N SER A 102 -22.05 -13.78 8.63
CA SER A 102 -22.95 -12.99 7.77
C SER A 102 -24.11 -12.34 8.54
N GLU A 103 -24.49 -12.88 9.70
CA GLU A 103 -25.52 -12.30 10.55
C GLU A 103 -25.18 -10.91 11.08
N PHE A 104 -23.89 -10.57 11.11
CA PHE A 104 -23.40 -9.28 11.57
C PHE A 104 -23.12 -8.31 10.40
N ILE A 105 -23.36 -8.75 9.18
CA ILE A 105 -23.10 -7.94 7.99
C ILE A 105 -24.43 -7.50 7.39
N ARG A 106 -24.66 -6.20 7.42
CA ARG A 106 -25.84 -5.62 6.76
C ARG A 106 -25.59 -5.49 5.27
N LYS A 107 -26.41 -6.15 4.48
CA LYS A 107 -26.28 -6.12 3.00
C LYS A 107 -27.35 -5.24 2.37
#